data_56493774297523a4b1be078e006434af
#
_entry.id   56493774297523a4b1be078e006434af
#
_cell.length_a   1.000
_cell.length_b   1.000
_cell.length_c   1.000
_cell.angle_alpha   90.00
_cell.angle_beta   90.00
_cell.angle_gamma   90.00
#
_symmetry.space_group_name_H-M   'P 1'
#
loop_
_entity.id
_entity.type
_entity.pdbx_description
1 polymer ?
#
loop_
_entity_poly.entity_id
_entity_poly.type
_entity_poly.pdbx_seq_one_letter_code
_entity_poly.pdbx_strand_id
1 'polypeptide(L)'
;KPGRYRGQCAEFCGLQHARMAFSVTADSPADFNAWRDGQLALPPAPANPGIAQGSALFAARCASCHTVAGTPAGGIVGPDLSHLASRATLAAGTIPNDAEHLGAWIADPAAVKPGVLMPKVPMTAAERAQVVAYLQSLT
;
A
#
# COMPACT_ATOMS: atom_id res chain seq x y z
N LYS A 1 -15.07 -2.43 22.80
CA LYS A 1 -16.32 -2.19 22.03
C LYS A 1 -15.96 -2.28 20.56
N PRO A 2 -16.71 -3.03 19.73
CA PRO A 2 -16.47 -3.05 18.28
C PRO A 2 -16.57 -1.65 17.67
N GLY A 3 -15.73 -1.37 16.67
CA GLY A 3 -15.70 -0.08 15.99
C GLY A 3 -14.35 0.22 15.37
N ARG A 4 -14.28 1.34 14.64
CA ARG A 4 -13.05 1.84 14.04
C ARG A 4 -12.55 3.04 14.84
N TYR A 5 -11.28 3.02 15.21
CA TYR A 5 -10.62 4.04 16.02
C TYR A 5 -9.42 4.60 15.26
N ARG A 6 -9.17 5.90 15.40
CA ARG A 6 -7.99 6.55 14.84
C ARG A 6 -6.96 6.79 15.92
N GLY A 7 -5.72 6.39 15.66
CA GLY A 7 -4.57 6.75 16.46
C GLY A 7 -3.69 7.77 15.74
N GLN A 8 -2.90 8.50 16.51
CA GLN A 8 -1.93 9.49 16.04
C GLN A 8 -0.66 9.38 16.87
N CYS A 9 0.50 9.64 16.26
CA CYS A 9 1.75 9.71 17.00
C CYS A 9 1.65 10.76 18.11
N ALA A 10 1.94 10.35 19.36
CA ALA A 10 1.75 11.19 20.54
C ALA A 10 3.00 12.01 20.90
N GLU A 11 4.21 11.52 20.54
CA GLU A 11 5.47 12.17 20.84
C GLU A 11 6.14 12.69 19.57
N PHE A 12 6.75 13.86 19.64
CA PHE A 12 7.43 14.45 18.48
C PHE A 12 8.53 13.52 17.94
N CYS A 13 8.37 13.10 16.68
CA CYS A 13 9.26 12.14 16.00
C CYS A 13 9.88 12.72 14.71
N GLY A 14 9.87 14.03 14.53
CA GLY A 14 10.45 14.71 13.36
C GLY A 14 9.42 15.16 12.34
N LEU A 15 9.83 15.34 11.07
CA LEU A 15 9.03 15.91 9.98
C LEU A 15 7.70 15.18 9.71
N GLN A 16 7.63 13.89 10.05
CA GLN A 16 6.44 13.06 9.81
C GLN A 16 5.43 13.09 10.96
N HIS A 17 5.73 13.77 12.07
CA HIS A 17 4.92 13.72 13.30
C HIS A 17 3.43 14.00 13.06
N ALA A 18 3.11 15.08 12.39
CA ALA A 18 1.72 15.46 12.10
C ALA A 18 1.03 14.56 11.03
N ARG A 19 1.80 13.74 10.32
CA ARG A 19 1.35 12.87 9.22
C ARG A 19 1.59 11.39 9.52
N MET A 20 1.56 11.02 10.79
CA MET A 20 1.75 9.65 11.28
C MET A 20 0.52 9.23 12.06
N ALA A 21 -0.50 8.79 11.33
CA ALA A 21 -1.72 8.25 11.86
C ALA A 21 -1.85 6.76 11.55
N PHE A 22 -2.71 6.08 12.29
CA PHE A 22 -3.09 4.69 12.06
C PHE A 22 -4.55 4.45 12.44
N SER A 23 -5.12 3.39 11.94
CA SER A 23 -6.47 2.95 12.29
C SER A 23 -6.40 1.63 13.06
N VAL A 24 -7.24 1.50 14.08
CA VAL A 24 -7.49 0.26 14.78
C VAL A 24 -8.94 -0.12 14.54
N THR A 25 -9.17 -1.31 13.99
CA THR A 25 -10.52 -1.86 13.86
C THR A 25 -10.69 -2.94 14.92
N ALA A 26 -11.65 -2.76 15.81
CA ALA A 26 -12.06 -3.76 16.78
C ALA A 26 -13.27 -4.49 16.23
N ASP A 27 -13.06 -5.72 15.80
CA ASP A 27 -14.06 -6.57 15.16
C ASP A 27 -14.68 -7.56 16.14
N SER A 28 -15.81 -8.17 15.75
CA SER A 28 -16.27 -9.39 16.39
C SER A 28 -15.24 -10.52 16.20
N PRO A 29 -15.22 -11.56 17.07
CA PRO A 29 -14.33 -12.71 16.86
C PRO A 29 -14.48 -13.36 15.48
N ALA A 30 -15.69 -13.42 14.93
CA ALA A 30 -15.95 -14.00 13.62
C ALA A 30 -15.37 -13.14 12.50
N ASP A 31 -15.59 -11.82 12.52
CA ASP A 31 -15.08 -10.89 11.52
C ASP A 31 -13.54 -10.79 11.57
N PHE A 32 -12.97 -10.78 12.79
CA PHE A 32 -11.51 -10.81 12.95
C PHE A 32 -10.89 -12.08 12.36
N ASN A 33 -11.50 -13.26 12.61
CA ASN A 33 -11.01 -14.51 12.02
C ASN A 33 -11.10 -14.48 10.49
N ALA A 34 -12.21 -14.00 9.92
CA ALA A 34 -12.37 -13.87 8.48
C ALA A 34 -11.33 -12.91 7.87
N TRP A 35 -11.10 -11.77 8.51
CA TRP A 35 -10.06 -10.82 8.10
C TRP A 35 -8.67 -11.46 8.17
N ARG A 36 -8.32 -12.09 9.30
CA ARG A 36 -7.03 -12.77 9.47
C ARG A 36 -6.80 -13.83 8.40
N ASP A 37 -7.79 -14.65 8.13
CA ASP A 37 -7.67 -15.73 7.15
C ASP A 37 -7.50 -15.15 5.73
N GLY A 38 -8.16 -14.02 5.42
CA GLY A 38 -7.93 -13.27 4.19
C GLY A 38 -6.51 -12.71 4.10
N GLN A 39 -5.95 -12.19 5.21
CA GLN A 39 -4.57 -11.67 5.22
C GLN A 39 -3.50 -12.79 5.13
N LEU A 40 -3.83 -14.02 5.48
CA LEU A 40 -2.95 -15.18 5.32
C LEU A 40 -3.02 -15.80 3.91
N ALA A 41 -4.05 -15.47 3.15
CA ALA A 41 -4.17 -15.93 1.77
C ALA A 41 -3.16 -15.22 0.87
N LEU A 42 -2.73 -15.89 -0.20
CA LEU A 42 -1.92 -15.24 -1.21
C LEU A 42 -2.79 -14.29 -2.05
N PRO A 43 -2.23 -13.12 -2.46
CA PRO A 43 -2.92 -12.24 -3.40
C PRO A 43 -3.31 -12.99 -4.69
N PRO A 44 -4.41 -12.60 -5.33
CA PRO A 44 -4.84 -13.24 -6.58
C PRO A 44 -3.80 -13.05 -7.68
N ALA A 45 -3.69 -14.06 -8.56
CA ALA A 45 -2.89 -13.93 -9.77
C ALA A 45 -3.44 -12.79 -10.66
N PRO A 46 -2.57 -12.14 -11.48
CA PRO A 46 -3.01 -11.09 -12.40
C PRO A 46 -4.15 -11.55 -13.30
N ALA A 47 -5.32 -10.92 -13.22
CA ALA A 47 -6.55 -11.34 -13.87
C ALA A 47 -6.58 -11.08 -15.38
N ASN A 48 -5.74 -10.19 -15.90
CA ASN A 48 -5.68 -9.83 -17.32
C ASN A 48 -4.29 -9.32 -17.71
N PRO A 49 -3.99 -9.19 -19.03
CA PRO A 49 -2.69 -8.76 -19.53
C PRO A 49 -2.22 -7.38 -19.00
N GLY A 50 -3.13 -6.43 -18.79
CA GLY A 50 -2.78 -5.11 -18.26
C GLY A 50 -2.28 -5.17 -16.81
N ILE A 51 -2.95 -5.96 -15.96
CA ILE A 51 -2.53 -6.20 -14.58
C ILE A 51 -1.21 -6.99 -14.57
N ALA A 52 -1.02 -7.96 -15.48
CA ALA A 52 0.24 -8.70 -15.61
C ALA A 52 1.41 -7.78 -16.01
N GLN A 53 1.19 -6.81 -16.88
CA GLN A 53 2.21 -5.80 -17.21
C GLN A 53 2.53 -4.92 -16.00
N GLY A 54 1.53 -4.50 -15.24
CA GLY A 54 1.71 -3.78 -13.97
C GLY A 54 2.52 -4.57 -12.94
N SER A 55 2.25 -5.86 -12.82
CA SER A 55 3.02 -6.78 -11.97
C SER A 55 4.48 -6.88 -12.42
N ALA A 56 4.75 -6.99 -13.71
CA ALA A 56 6.12 -7.02 -14.24
C ALA A 56 6.86 -5.70 -14.01
N LEU A 57 6.20 -4.56 -14.19
CA LEU A 57 6.76 -3.24 -13.88
C LEU A 57 7.04 -3.09 -12.38
N PHE A 58 6.14 -3.54 -11.52
CA PHE A 58 6.32 -3.55 -10.07
C PHE A 58 7.55 -4.39 -9.69
N ALA A 59 7.68 -5.59 -10.23
CA ALA A 59 8.83 -6.47 -9.98
C ALA A 59 10.15 -5.80 -10.39
N ALA A 60 10.16 -5.09 -11.50
CA ALA A 60 11.37 -4.44 -12.01
C ALA A 60 11.77 -3.18 -11.23
N ARG A 61 10.82 -2.46 -10.63
CA ARG A 61 11.07 -1.10 -10.10
C ARG A 61 10.77 -0.92 -8.62
N CYS A 62 9.99 -1.81 -8.01
CA CYS A 62 9.50 -1.65 -6.64
C CYS A 62 9.89 -2.81 -5.72
N ALA A 63 10.11 -4.01 -6.29
CA ALA A 63 10.36 -5.23 -5.53
C ALA A 63 11.66 -5.23 -4.71
N SER A 64 12.61 -4.36 -5.03
CA SER A 64 13.83 -4.17 -4.22
C SER A 64 13.54 -3.61 -2.82
N CYS A 65 12.43 -2.88 -2.68
CA CYS A 65 12.03 -2.26 -1.41
C CYS A 65 10.76 -2.88 -0.82
N HIS A 66 9.85 -3.39 -1.65
CA HIS A 66 8.54 -3.87 -1.23
C HIS A 66 8.38 -5.37 -1.41
N THR A 67 7.62 -6.00 -0.52
CA THR A 67 7.17 -7.39 -0.61
C THR A 67 5.76 -7.46 -1.20
N VAL A 68 5.52 -8.47 -2.04
CA VAL A 68 4.20 -8.99 -2.38
C VAL A 68 4.26 -10.52 -2.26
N ALA A 69 3.51 -11.08 -1.33
CA ALA A 69 3.50 -12.52 -1.04
C ALA A 69 3.15 -13.35 -2.29
N GLY A 70 3.78 -14.51 -2.43
CA GLY A 70 3.58 -15.39 -3.59
C GLY A 70 4.26 -14.92 -4.89
N THR A 71 5.04 -13.85 -4.84
CA THR A 71 5.81 -13.32 -5.97
C THR A 71 7.31 -13.24 -5.63
N PRO A 72 8.20 -13.01 -6.62
CA PRO A 72 9.61 -12.75 -6.35
C PRO A 72 9.90 -11.41 -5.62
N ALA A 73 8.91 -10.55 -5.42
CA ALA A 73 9.06 -9.29 -4.71
C ALA A 73 9.20 -9.54 -3.20
N GLY A 74 10.42 -9.42 -2.68
CA GLY A 74 10.75 -9.72 -1.28
C GLY A 74 11.51 -8.61 -0.55
N GLY A 75 11.40 -7.36 -1.00
CA GLY A 75 12.07 -6.21 -0.38
C GLY A 75 11.47 -5.88 1.00
N ILE A 76 12.33 -5.60 1.98
CA ILE A 76 11.95 -5.34 3.38
C ILE A 76 12.19 -3.88 3.81
N VAL A 77 12.65 -3.03 2.90
CA VAL A 77 12.91 -1.60 3.18
C VAL A 77 11.61 -0.79 3.26
N GLY A 78 10.69 -1.11 2.36
CA GLY A 78 9.33 -0.56 2.35
C GLY A 78 8.31 -1.52 2.97
N PRO A 79 7.05 -1.09 3.14
CA PRO A 79 6.00 -1.96 3.65
C PRO A 79 5.66 -3.11 2.69
N ASP A 80 5.17 -4.20 3.26
CA ASP A 80 4.51 -5.28 2.51
C ASP A 80 3.23 -4.74 1.85
N LEU A 81 3.04 -5.04 0.58
CA LEU A 81 1.93 -4.56 -0.25
C LEU A 81 0.97 -5.68 -0.68
N SER A 82 1.13 -6.89 -0.14
CA SER A 82 0.35 -8.08 -0.53
C SER A 82 -1.17 -7.86 -0.52
N HIS A 83 -1.67 -7.06 0.41
CA HIS A 83 -3.10 -6.73 0.55
C HIS A 83 -3.33 -5.22 0.53
N LEU A 84 -2.65 -4.51 -0.39
CA LEU A 84 -2.73 -3.05 -0.44
C LEU A 84 -4.15 -2.57 -0.70
N ALA A 85 -4.89 -3.22 -1.60
CA ALA A 85 -6.25 -2.82 -1.97
C ALA A 85 -7.25 -2.92 -0.80
N SER A 86 -6.98 -3.77 0.20
CA SER A 86 -7.83 -3.87 1.39
C SER A 86 -7.66 -2.73 2.39
N ARG A 87 -6.63 -1.88 2.24
CA ARG A 87 -6.37 -0.75 3.13
C ARG A 87 -7.26 0.43 2.81
N ALA A 88 -7.80 1.09 3.82
CA ALA A 88 -8.62 2.29 3.64
C ALA A 88 -7.80 3.53 3.29
N THR A 89 -6.54 3.58 3.73
CA THR A 89 -5.65 4.74 3.57
C THR A 89 -4.23 4.34 3.26
N LEU A 90 -3.47 5.27 2.68
CA LEU A 90 -2.06 5.18 2.37
C LEU A 90 -1.24 6.20 3.18
N ALA A 91 0.09 6.10 3.09
CA ALA A 91 1.04 7.06 3.64
C ALA A 91 0.82 7.36 5.13
N ALA A 92 0.58 6.32 5.95
CA ALA A 92 0.27 6.41 7.38
C ALA A 92 -0.97 7.29 7.66
N GLY A 93 -2.10 7.00 6.99
CA GLY A 93 -3.37 7.68 7.18
C GLY A 93 -3.43 9.08 6.60
N THR A 94 -2.52 9.44 5.69
CA THR A 94 -2.43 10.78 5.11
C THR A 94 -3.40 10.97 3.94
N ILE A 95 -3.55 9.96 3.10
CA ILE A 95 -4.39 10.00 1.88
C ILE A 95 -5.32 8.78 1.78
N PRO A 96 -6.45 8.88 1.07
CA PRO A 96 -7.28 7.73 0.73
C PRO A 96 -6.53 6.70 -0.12
N ASN A 97 -6.98 5.44 -0.07
CA ASN A 97 -6.47 4.39 -0.95
C ASN A 97 -7.40 4.23 -2.16
N ASP A 98 -7.21 5.05 -3.16
CA ASP A 98 -7.84 4.95 -4.46
C ASP A 98 -6.80 5.12 -5.57
N ALA A 99 -7.20 4.90 -6.82
CA ALA A 99 -6.28 4.92 -7.96
C ALA A 99 -5.60 6.29 -8.18
N GLU A 100 -6.32 7.38 -7.95
CA GLU A 100 -5.81 8.74 -8.12
C GLU A 100 -4.72 9.04 -7.09
N HIS A 101 -5.04 8.87 -5.80
CA HIS A 101 -4.11 9.14 -4.70
C HIS A 101 -2.92 8.19 -4.70
N LEU A 102 -3.13 6.90 -5.02
CA LEU A 102 -2.04 5.95 -5.18
C LEU A 102 -1.12 6.34 -6.35
N GLY A 103 -1.70 6.77 -7.47
CA GLY A 103 -0.95 7.27 -8.62
C GLY A 103 -0.13 8.51 -8.30
N ALA A 104 -0.68 9.48 -7.56
CA ALA A 104 0.03 10.65 -7.09
C ALA A 104 1.14 10.31 -6.12
N TRP A 105 0.89 9.37 -5.18
CA TRP A 105 1.87 8.87 -4.23
C TRP A 105 3.08 8.23 -4.92
N ILE A 106 2.86 7.38 -5.93
CA ILE A 106 3.93 6.74 -6.69
C ILE A 106 4.70 7.76 -7.54
N ALA A 107 4.00 8.76 -8.08
CA ALA A 107 4.62 9.79 -8.93
C ALA A 107 5.60 10.68 -8.17
N ASP A 108 5.22 11.13 -6.98
CA ASP A 108 6.05 12.00 -6.13
C ASP A 108 5.66 11.87 -4.65
N PRO A 109 6.22 10.87 -3.95
CA PRO A 109 5.90 10.65 -2.54
C PRO A 109 6.21 11.86 -1.66
N ALA A 110 7.29 12.59 -1.96
CA ALA A 110 7.71 13.75 -1.18
C ALA A 110 6.80 14.96 -1.33
N ALA A 111 6.16 15.13 -2.50
CA ALA A 111 5.14 16.16 -2.70
C ALA A 111 3.88 15.88 -1.86
N VAL A 112 3.48 14.60 -1.74
CA VAL A 112 2.31 14.21 -0.92
C VAL A 112 2.64 14.24 0.57
N LYS A 113 3.82 13.78 0.95
CA LYS A 113 4.24 13.63 2.35
C LYS A 113 5.71 14.03 2.51
N PRO A 114 6.02 15.32 2.73
CA PRO A 114 7.39 15.79 2.91
C PRO A 114 8.15 15.01 3.99
N GLY A 115 9.41 14.66 3.70
CA GLY A 115 10.27 13.89 4.61
C GLY A 115 10.10 12.36 4.51
N VAL A 116 9.29 11.84 3.57
CA VAL A 116 9.21 10.41 3.30
C VAL A 116 10.51 9.89 2.67
N LEU A 117 10.87 8.65 2.99
CA LEU A 117 12.09 8.01 2.48
C LEU A 117 11.85 7.23 1.17
N MET A 118 10.60 6.99 0.78
CA MET A 118 10.27 6.37 -0.50
C MET A 118 10.74 7.29 -1.63
N PRO A 119 11.64 6.83 -2.51
CA PRO A 119 12.15 7.67 -3.60
C PRO A 119 11.11 7.82 -4.71
N LYS A 120 11.24 8.89 -5.48
CA LYS A 120 10.53 9.03 -6.76
C LYS A 120 11.08 8.01 -7.76
N VAL A 121 10.20 7.17 -8.30
CA VAL A 121 10.58 6.17 -9.30
C VAL A 121 10.17 6.68 -10.69
N PRO A 122 11.13 6.86 -11.62
CA PRO A 122 10.82 7.33 -12.97
C PRO A 122 9.92 6.32 -13.70
N MET A 123 8.74 6.78 -14.11
CA MET A 123 7.76 6.04 -14.90
C MET A 123 6.96 6.99 -15.78
N THR A 124 6.60 6.54 -16.98
CA THR A 124 5.58 7.22 -17.78
C THR A 124 4.22 7.18 -17.11
N ALA A 125 3.29 8.02 -17.52
CA ALA A 125 1.93 7.99 -17.01
C ALA A 125 1.24 6.64 -17.25
N ALA A 126 1.49 6.02 -18.41
CA ALA A 126 0.95 4.71 -18.76
C ALA A 126 1.52 3.58 -17.87
N GLU A 127 2.84 3.53 -17.68
CA GLU A 127 3.47 2.55 -16.78
C GLU A 127 2.95 2.70 -15.35
N ARG A 128 2.83 3.94 -14.85
CA ARG A 128 2.29 4.19 -13.52
C ARG A 128 0.84 3.73 -13.39
N ALA A 129 0.00 3.97 -14.39
CA ALA A 129 -1.38 3.49 -14.38
C ALA A 129 -1.47 1.96 -14.33
N GLN A 130 -0.58 1.25 -15.02
CA GLN A 130 -0.48 -0.21 -14.95
C GLN A 130 -0.05 -0.71 -13.57
N VAL A 131 0.95 -0.08 -12.95
CA VAL A 131 1.37 -0.40 -11.57
C VAL A 131 0.23 -0.13 -10.58
N VAL A 132 -0.49 0.99 -10.72
CA VAL A 132 -1.66 1.30 -9.89
C VAL A 132 -2.74 0.23 -10.04
N ALA A 133 -3.08 -0.18 -11.27
CA ALA A 133 -4.06 -1.22 -11.52
C ALA A 133 -3.66 -2.57 -10.90
N TYR A 134 -2.37 -2.93 -10.98
CA TYR A 134 -1.84 -4.12 -10.31
C TYR A 134 -1.99 -4.02 -8.78
N LEU A 135 -1.54 -2.93 -8.18
CA LEU A 135 -1.60 -2.74 -6.73
C LEU A 135 -3.05 -2.70 -6.20
N GLN A 136 -3.98 -2.15 -6.97
CA GLN A 136 -5.41 -2.13 -6.65
C GLN A 136 -6.08 -3.52 -6.84
N SER A 137 -5.41 -4.49 -7.44
CA SER A 137 -5.87 -5.87 -7.54
C SER A 137 -5.43 -6.76 -6.37
N LEU A 138 -4.54 -6.28 -5.50
CA LEU A 138 -4.00 -6.99 -4.35
C LEU A 138 -4.94 -6.85 -3.13
N THR A 139 -5.99 -7.67 -3.11
CA THR A 139 -7.01 -7.71 -2.05
C THR A 139 -6.69 -8.74 -0.98
#